data_0127105e37f91ae0a523f78388f82dd7
#
_entry.id   0127105e37f91ae0a523f78388f82dd7
#
_cell.length_a   1.000
_cell.length_b   1.000
_cell.length_c   1.000
_cell.angle_alpha   90.00
_cell.angle_beta   90.00
_cell.angle_gamma   90.00
#
_symmetry.space_group_name_H-M   'P 1'
#
loop_
_entity.id
_entity.type
_entity.pdbx_description
1 polymer ?
#
loop_
_entity_poly.entity_id
_entity_poly.type
_entity_poly.pdbx_seq_one_letter_code
_entity_poly.pdbx_strand_id
1 'polypeptide(L)'
;QQYLISTQYFAPRGKERLIFLGDHISQRHLLYTDRLIGIVGDAGSGKSSLIKGMFPGLELTNDDDVINPRKILSMREAIALGEIKEASSFHLDIRFLTGFMQMWEIAEFVKTLLEHKKRVIIEHFNLLRQALGRNADLIVGIGEEIIVARPTMFGPLPESIYDIVHESLKYRKMAHTAEEITRYILEDNYGIYPDSYYFSDIRNGFVLKFYNHEEF
;
A
#
# COMPACT_ATOMS: atom_id res chain seq x y z
N GLN A 1 -24.65 -15.28 6.80
CA GLN A 1 -23.80 -15.06 5.63
C GLN A 1 -23.05 -13.76 5.81
N GLN A 2 -21.74 -13.85 5.99
CA GLN A 2 -20.88 -12.68 5.93
C GLN A 2 -20.50 -12.46 4.48
N TYR A 3 -20.93 -11.34 3.93
CA TYR A 3 -20.56 -10.94 2.58
C TYR A 3 -19.21 -10.24 2.61
N LEU A 4 -18.41 -10.48 1.60
CA LEU A 4 -17.20 -9.74 1.37
C LEU A 4 -17.55 -8.27 1.18
N ILE A 5 -17.04 -7.41 2.04
CA ILE A 5 -17.13 -5.97 1.87
C ILE A 5 -15.82 -5.50 1.26
N SER A 6 -15.89 -5.00 0.06
CA SER A 6 -14.78 -4.28 -0.57
C SER A 6 -15.23 -2.92 -1.04
N THR A 7 -14.36 -1.94 -0.89
CA THR A 7 -14.59 -0.57 -1.34
C THR A 7 -13.38 -0.12 -2.14
N GLN A 8 -13.63 0.59 -3.23
CA GLN A 8 -12.58 1.14 -4.08
C GLN A 8 -12.51 2.65 -3.94
N TYR A 9 -11.30 3.17 -3.94
CA TYR A 9 -10.99 4.59 -3.98
C TYR A 9 -9.99 4.88 -5.09
N PHE A 10 -10.03 6.08 -5.64
CA PHE A 10 -8.92 6.55 -6.47
C PHE A 10 -7.72 6.85 -5.58
N ALA A 11 -6.53 6.38 -5.99
CA ALA A 11 -5.30 6.76 -5.33
C ALA A 11 -4.91 8.18 -5.77
N PRO A 12 -5.00 9.18 -4.89
CA PRO A 12 -4.62 10.53 -5.25
C PRO A 12 -3.11 10.63 -5.44
N ARG A 13 -2.69 11.51 -6.33
CA ARG A 13 -1.27 11.83 -6.50
C ARG A 13 -0.84 12.79 -5.38
N GLY A 14 0.32 12.50 -4.80
CA GLY A 14 0.93 13.32 -3.78
C GLY A 14 0.82 12.74 -2.37
N LYS A 15 1.89 12.90 -1.64
CA LYS A 15 2.06 12.33 -0.29
C LYS A 15 0.99 12.80 0.69
N GLU A 16 0.71 14.09 0.71
CA GLU A 16 -0.26 14.68 1.64
C GLU A 16 -1.68 14.18 1.40
N ARG A 17 -2.06 14.04 0.12
CA ARG A 17 -3.38 13.53 -0.25
C ARG A 17 -3.55 12.06 0.12
N LEU A 18 -2.47 11.27 0.00
CA LEU A 18 -2.47 9.86 0.42
C LEU A 18 -2.59 9.73 1.94
N ILE A 19 -1.91 10.59 2.70
CA ILE A 19 -2.03 10.64 4.16
C ILE A 19 -3.47 10.98 4.56
N PHE A 20 -4.06 11.98 3.93
CA PHE A 20 -5.45 12.37 4.17
C PHE A 20 -6.43 11.23 3.86
N LEU A 21 -6.25 10.55 2.73
CA LEU A 21 -7.06 9.40 2.37
C LEU A 21 -6.87 8.23 3.34
N GLY A 22 -5.64 8.00 3.81
CA GLY A 22 -5.35 7.00 4.83
C GLY A 22 -6.11 7.23 6.12
N ASP A 23 -6.17 8.47 6.60
CA ASP A 23 -6.97 8.85 7.76
C ASP A 23 -8.46 8.57 7.52
N HIS A 24 -8.98 8.94 6.37
CA HIS A 24 -10.37 8.66 5.98
C HIS A 24 -10.68 7.15 5.94
N ILE A 25 -9.79 6.35 5.37
CA ILE A 25 -9.94 4.89 5.33
C ILE A 25 -9.94 4.29 6.73
N SER A 26 -9.05 4.75 7.59
CA SER A 26 -8.98 4.31 8.98
C SER A 26 -10.26 4.61 9.73
N GLN A 27 -10.77 5.84 9.64
CA GLN A 27 -12.01 6.25 10.30
C GLN A 27 -13.22 5.44 9.82
N ARG A 28 -13.27 5.11 8.55
CA ARG A 28 -14.42 4.45 7.94
C ARG A 28 -14.38 2.92 8.03
N HIS A 29 -13.22 2.31 7.92
CA HIS A 29 -13.09 0.87 7.75
C HIS A 29 -12.37 0.13 8.87
N LEU A 30 -11.47 0.79 9.60
CA LEU A 30 -10.70 0.16 10.67
C LEU A 30 -11.56 0.00 11.91
N LEU A 31 -11.63 -1.21 12.45
CA LEU A 31 -12.23 -1.50 13.73
C LEU A 31 -11.16 -1.57 14.83
N TYR A 32 -11.53 -1.18 16.04
CA TYR A 32 -10.59 -1.28 17.15
C TYR A 32 -10.20 -2.73 17.48
N THR A 33 -11.05 -3.69 17.09
CA THR A 33 -10.80 -5.13 17.23
C THR A 33 -9.89 -5.72 16.16
N ASP A 34 -9.60 -4.98 15.09
CA ASP A 34 -8.70 -5.44 14.05
C ASP A 34 -7.28 -5.55 14.59
N ARG A 35 -6.66 -6.70 14.43
CA ARG A 35 -5.30 -6.99 14.91
C ARG A 35 -4.31 -7.16 13.78
N LEU A 36 -4.71 -7.77 12.69
CA LEU A 36 -3.87 -8.03 11.54
C LEU A 36 -4.34 -7.22 10.34
N ILE A 37 -3.55 -6.22 9.98
CA ILE A 37 -3.81 -5.35 8.82
C ILE A 37 -2.76 -5.63 7.75
N GLY A 38 -3.22 -6.09 6.58
CA GLY A 38 -2.37 -6.36 5.43
C GLY A 38 -2.38 -5.21 4.44
N ILE A 39 -1.20 -4.75 4.05
CA ILE A 39 -1.02 -3.74 3.01
C ILE A 39 -0.32 -4.40 1.84
N VAL A 40 -0.88 -4.26 0.64
CA VAL A 40 -0.33 -4.85 -0.58
C VAL A 40 -0.19 -3.80 -1.68
N GLY A 41 0.86 -3.91 -2.46
CA GLY A 41 1.13 -3.00 -3.56
C GLY A 41 2.61 -2.98 -3.92
N ASP A 42 2.92 -2.44 -5.09
CA ASP A 42 4.30 -2.32 -5.57
C ASP A 42 5.12 -1.31 -4.76
N ALA A 43 6.44 -1.44 -4.85
CA ALA A 43 7.34 -0.42 -4.34
C ALA A 43 7.04 0.93 -5.02
N GLY A 44 7.00 1.99 -4.24
CA GLY A 44 6.68 3.33 -4.74
C GLY A 44 5.21 3.59 -5.07
N SER A 45 4.30 2.69 -4.71
CA SER A 45 2.85 2.88 -4.91
C SER A 45 2.22 3.88 -3.93
N GLY A 46 2.91 4.25 -2.86
CA GLY A 46 2.43 5.17 -1.84
C GLY A 46 1.99 4.50 -0.54
N LYS A 47 2.36 3.24 -0.32
CA LYS A 47 2.00 2.48 0.89
C LYS A 47 2.38 3.20 2.18
N SER A 48 3.61 3.69 2.28
CA SER A 48 4.10 4.37 3.48
C SER A 48 3.29 5.62 3.83
N SER A 49 2.93 6.42 2.85
CA SER A 49 2.09 7.61 3.06
C SER A 49 0.68 7.23 3.50
N LEU A 50 0.11 6.19 2.91
CA LEU A 50 -1.21 5.69 3.30
C LEU A 50 -1.19 5.17 4.74
N ILE A 51 -0.17 4.40 5.11
CA ILE A 51 0.01 3.87 6.47
C ILE A 51 0.18 5.00 7.49
N LYS A 52 0.94 6.04 7.17
CA LYS A 52 1.07 7.22 8.04
C LYS A 52 -0.27 7.91 8.30
N GLY A 53 -1.13 7.97 7.30
CA GLY A 53 -2.48 8.50 7.45
C GLY A 53 -3.40 7.58 8.25
N MET A 54 -3.32 6.28 8.04
CA MET A 54 -4.14 5.29 8.75
C MET A 54 -3.74 5.13 10.21
N PHE A 55 -2.46 5.20 10.51
CA PHE A 55 -1.88 4.95 11.84
C PHE A 55 -0.93 6.07 12.23
N PRO A 56 -1.44 7.25 12.60
CA PRO A 56 -0.60 8.36 13.06
C PRO A 56 0.21 7.96 14.29
N GLY A 57 1.50 8.25 14.28
CA GLY A 57 2.40 7.91 15.38
C GLY A 57 2.98 6.49 15.34
N LEU A 58 2.62 5.69 14.34
CA LEU A 58 3.26 4.39 14.11
C LEU A 58 4.68 4.59 13.58
N GLU A 59 5.66 3.94 14.24
CA GLU A 59 7.02 3.87 13.73
C GLU A 59 7.11 2.86 12.59
N LEU A 60 7.62 3.30 11.44
CA LEU A 60 7.82 2.41 10.29
C LEU A 60 9.16 1.69 10.41
N THR A 61 9.16 0.36 10.25
CA THR A 61 10.38 -0.46 10.36
C THR A 61 11.38 -0.28 9.22
N ASN A 62 10.95 0.29 8.10
CA ASN A 62 11.80 0.60 6.96
C ASN A 62 12.29 2.06 6.93
N ASP A 63 12.11 2.80 8.01
CA ASP A 63 12.74 4.11 8.17
C ASP A 63 14.22 3.91 8.46
N ASP A 64 15.09 4.51 7.65
CA ASP A 64 16.55 4.28 7.70
C ASP A 64 17.16 4.48 9.09
N ASP A 65 16.52 5.29 9.94
CA ASP A 65 16.95 5.55 11.31
C ASP A 65 16.51 4.46 12.32
N VAL A 66 15.59 3.55 11.94
CA VAL A 66 14.96 2.58 12.87
C VAL A 66 15.40 1.14 12.59
N ILE A 67 16.11 0.92 11.49
CA ILE A 67 16.45 -0.42 10.99
C ILE A 67 17.63 -1.02 11.78
N ASN A 68 17.32 -1.76 12.85
CA ASN A 68 18.30 -2.61 13.48
C ASN A 68 17.73 -4.03 13.67
N PRO A 69 18.32 -5.07 13.01
CA PRO A 69 17.91 -6.46 13.22
C PRO A 69 17.93 -6.87 14.69
N ARG A 70 18.82 -6.29 15.48
CA ARG A 70 18.90 -6.50 16.95
C ARG A 70 17.66 -5.99 17.66
N LYS A 71 17.00 -4.91 17.15
CA LYS A 71 15.78 -4.36 17.72
C LYS A 71 14.62 -5.34 17.57
N ILE A 72 14.52 -6.04 16.43
CA ILE A 72 13.48 -7.06 16.20
C ILE A 72 13.69 -8.26 17.12
N LEU A 73 14.92 -8.72 17.28
CA LEU A 73 15.25 -9.81 18.21
C LEU A 73 14.97 -9.43 19.65
N SER A 74 15.37 -8.23 20.08
CA SER A 74 15.09 -7.73 21.43
C SER A 74 13.59 -7.49 21.68
N MET A 75 12.83 -7.06 20.67
CA MET A 75 11.37 -6.98 20.77
C MET A 75 10.73 -8.35 20.90
N ARG A 76 11.22 -9.36 20.18
CA ARG A 76 10.75 -10.74 20.31
C ARG A 76 10.93 -11.27 21.74
N GLU A 77 12.08 -11.02 22.33
CA GLU A 77 12.36 -11.39 23.72
C GLU A 77 11.49 -10.62 24.70
N ALA A 78 11.33 -9.30 24.52
CA ALA A 78 10.49 -8.46 25.36
C ALA A 78 9.02 -8.85 25.29
N ILE A 79 8.51 -9.25 24.12
CA ILE A 79 7.15 -9.77 23.96
C ILE A 79 6.98 -11.09 24.71
N ALA A 80 7.93 -12.00 24.58
CA ALA A 80 7.92 -13.29 25.28
C ALA A 80 7.93 -13.13 26.80
N LEU A 81 8.57 -12.06 27.31
CA LEU A 81 8.62 -11.71 28.72
C LEU A 81 7.43 -10.87 29.21
N GLY A 82 6.51 -10.49 28.31
CA GLY A 82 5.36 -9.65 28.63
C GLY A 82 5.69 -8.19 28.94
N GLU A 83 6.86 -7.71 28.53
CA GLU A 83 7.37 -6.37 28.84
C GLU A 83 6.80 -5.26 27.92
N ILE A 84 6.09 -5.63 26.85
CA ILE A 84 5.54 -4.67 25.89
C ILE A 84 4.10 -4.30 26.28
N LYS A 85 3.81 -3.00 26.33
CA LYS A 85 2.47 -2.46 26.66
C LYS A 85 1.39 -3.01 25.73
N GLU A 86 0.21 -3.32 26.29
CA GLU A 86 -0.91 -3.94 25.56
C GLU A 86 -1.38 -3.18 24.32
N ALA A 87 -1.30 -1.84 24.35
CA ALA A 87 -1.79 -0.98 23.26
C ALA A 87 -0.78 -0.75 22.13
N SER A 88 0.34 -1.47 22.08
CA SER A 88 1.37 -1.26 21.05
C SER A 88 0.92 -1.76 19.69
N SER A 89 1.15 -0.97 18.65
CA SER A 89 1.03 -1.35 17.25
C SER A 89 2.41 -1.52 16.63
N PHE A 90 2.54 -2.49 15.75
CA PHE A 90 3.82 -2.84 15.10
C PHE A 90 3.68 -2.75 13.60
N HIS A 91 4.69 -2.19 12.96
CA HIS A 91 4.81 -2.15 11.51
C HIS A 91 5.92 -3.10 11.06
N LEU A 92 5.61 -3.94 10.08
CA LEU A 92 6.56 -4.87 9.47
C LEU A 92 6.50 -4.72 7.95
N ASP A 93 7.68 -4.67 7.31
CA ASP A 93 7.81 -4.76 5.86
C ASP A 93 8.42 -6.12 5.51
N ILE A 94 7.66 -6.98 4.86
CA ILE A 94 8.07 -8.36 4.58
C ILE A 94 9.24 -8.41 3.61
N ARG A 95 9.25 -7.58 2.56
CA ARG A 95 10.39 -7.54 1.63
C ARG A 95 11.68 -7.14 2.32
N PHE A 96 11.60 -6.18 3.21
CA PHE A 96 12.75 -5.75 4.00
C PHE A 96 13.22 -6.87 4.94
N LEU A 97 12.31 -7.47 5.69
CA LEU A 97 12.62 -8.52 6.67
C LEU A 97 13.21 -9.78 6.04
N THR A 98 12.81 -10.14 4.83
CA THR A 98 13.37 -11.31 4.13
C THR A 98 14.83 -11.15 3.74
N GLY A 99 15.40 -9.97 3.84
CA GLY A 99 16.83 -9.73 3.68
C GLY A 99 17.68 -10.34 4.80
N PHE A 100 17.12 -10.63 5.97
CA PHE A 100 17.86 -11.16 7.14
C PHE A 100 17.08 -12.16 8.00
N MET A 101 15.83 -12.47 7.65
CA MET A 101 15.00 -13.47 8.33
C MET A 101 14.37 -14.42 7.31
N GLN A 102 14.15 -15.66 7.72
CA GLN A 102 13.38 -16.63 6.94
C GLN A 102 11.89 -16.33 7.07
N MET A 103 11.10 -16.66 6.05
CA MET A 103 9.65 -16.40 6.06
C MET A 103 8.95 -17.07 7.25
N TRP A 104 9.35 -18.27 7.61
CA TRP A 104 8.79 -18.98 8.77
C TRP A 104 9.09 -18.27 10.10
N GLU A 105 10.26 -17.64 10.23
CA GLU A 105 10.62 -16.86 11.42
C GLU A 105 9.75 -15.60 11.53
N ILE A 106 9.52 -14.91 10.42
CA ILE A 106 8.63 -13.76 10.36
C ILE A 106 7.20 -14.18 10.74
N ALA A 107 6.72 -15.30 10.20
CA ALA A 107 5.40 -15.84 10.52
C ALA A 107 5.25 -16.16 12.02
N GLU A 108 6.26 -16.79 12.62
CA GLU A 108 6.25 -17.09 14.06
C GLU A 108 6.24 -15.80 14.90
N PHE A 109 7.00 -14.80 14.52
CA PHE A 109 7.00 -13.50 15.19
C PHE A 109 5.63 -12.83 15.13
N VAL A 110 5.00 -12.81 13.97
CA VAL A 110 3.66 -12.25 13.80
C VAL A 110 2.63 -13.02 14.62
N LYS A 111 2.69 -14.35 14.64
CA LYS A 111 1.80 -15.17 15.48
C LYS A 111 1.95 -14.81 16.96
N THR A 112 3.17 -14.64 17.43
CA THR A 112 3.45 -14.24 18.81
C THR A 112 2.83 -12.88 19.14
N LEU A 113 2.97 -11.90 18.24
CA LEU A 113 2.34 -10.58 18.41
C LEU A 113 0.81 -10.68 18.49
N LEU A 114 0.20 -11.48 17.63
CA LEU A 114 -1.26 -11.66 17.59
C LEU A 114 -1.76 -12.40 18.84
N GLU A 115 -1.04 -13.39 19.35
CA GLU A 115 -1.36 -14.09 20.61
C GLU A 115 -1.35 -13.14 21.81
N HIS A 116 -0.47 -12.15 21.80
CA HIS A 116 -0.41 -11.09 22.81
C HIS A 116 -1.35 -9.92 22.50
N LYS A 117 -2.32 -10.10 21.61
CA LYS A 117 -3.34 -9.12 21.23
C LYS A 117 -2.76 -7.79 20.71
N LYS A 118 -1.60 -7.84 20.09
CA LYS A 118 -0.99 -6.68 19.45
C LYS A 118 -1.60 -6.44 18.08
N ARG A 119 -1.65 -5.17 17.66
CA ARG A 119 -2.01 -4.80 16.30
C ARG A 119 -0.76 -4.81 15.43
N VAL A 120 -0.83 -5.50 14.30
CA VAL A 120 0.30 -5.64 13.38
C VAL A 120 -0.12 -5.16 12.00
N ILE A 121 0.63 -4.20 11.48
CA ILE A 121 0.45 -3.65 10.13
C ILE A 121 1.58 -4.19 9.26
N ILE A 122 1.26 -4.96 8.24
CA ILE A 122 2.23 -5.71 7.45
C ILE A 122 2.20 -5.27 5.99
N GLU A 123 3.26 -4.62 5.53
CA GLU A 123 3.49 -4.34 4.12
C GLU A 123 3.94 -5.60 3.39
N HIS A 124 3.48 -5.75 2.16
CA HIS A 124 3.66 -6.95 1.34
C HIS A 124 3.08 -8.21 1.98
N PHE A 125 1.93 -8.06 2.60
CA PHE A 125 1.24 -9.15 3.29
C PHE A 125 0.95 -10.34 2.37
N ASN A 126 0.78 -10.13 1.08
CA ASN A 126 0.63 -11.18 0.08
C ASN A 126 1.78 -12.21 0.10
N LEU A 127 2.97 -11.81 0.51
CA LEU A 127 4.14 -12.70 0.62
C LEU A 127 4.11 -13.55 1.90
N LEU A 128 3.48 -13.04 2.95
CA LEU A 128 3.47 -13.70 4.27
C LEU A 128 2.25 -14.62 4.48
N ARG A 129 1.14 -14.32 3.83
CA ARG A 129 -0.15 -14.99 4.13
C ARG A 129 -0.06 -16.50 4.18
N GLN A 130 0.60 -17.12 3.20
CA GLN A 130 0.70 -18.56 3.10
C GLN A 130 1.48 -19.17 4.27
N ALA A 131 2.63 -18.57 4.61
CA ALA A 131 3.44 -19.02 5.75
C ALA A 131 2.74 -18.78 7.09
N LEU A 132 1.98 -17.69 7.20
CA LEU A 132 1.20 -17.37 8.40
C LEU A 132 -0.01 -18.28 8.58
N GLY A 133 -0.58 -18.80 7.48
CA GLY A 133 -1.72 -19.70 7.50
C GLY A 133 -3.06 -19.02 7.80
N ARG A 134 -3.14 -17.68 7.70
CA ARG A 134 -4.39 -16.92 7.88
C ARG A 134 -4.40 -15.65 7.07
N ASN A 135 -5.60 -15.17 6.77
CA ASN A 135 -5.79 -13.88 6.13
C ASN A 135 -5.82 -12.74 7.16
N ALA A 136 -5.69 -11.50 6.69
CA ALA A 136 -5.78 -10.32 7.54
C ALA A 136 -7.24 -10.02 7.93
N ASP A 137 -7.42 -9.26 9.00
CA ASP A 137 -8.73 -8.73 9.39
C ASP A 137 -9.16 -7.61 8.44
N LEU A 138 -8.21 -6.81 7.97
CA LEU A 138 -8.39 -5.76 6.99
C LEU A 138 -7.23 -5.81 5.99
N ILE A 139 -7.55 -5.73 4.69
CA ILE A 139 -6.55 -5.65 3.62
C ILE A 139 -6.74 -4.35 2.87
N VAL A 140 -5.64 -3.65 2.65
CA VAL A 140 -5.61 -2.45 1.81
C VAL A 140 -4.62 -2.66 0.68
N GLY A 141 -5.13 -2.70 -0.54
CA GLY A 141 -4.33 -2.75 -1.76
C GLY A 141 -4.18 -1.36 -2.35
N ILE A 142 -2.98 -0.98 -2.73
CA ILE A 142 -2.71 0.32 -3.34
C ILE A 142 -1.98 0.21 -4.67
N GLY A 143 -2.61 0.71 -5.70
CA GLY A 143 -2.12 0.88 -7.05
C GLY A 143 -2.57 2.23 -7.58
N GLU A 144 -3.10 2.28 -8.78
CA GLU A 144 -3.85 3.44 -9.27
C GLU A 144 -5.19 3.57 -8.53
N GLU A 145 -5.75 2.44 -8.14
CA GLU A 145 -6.90 2.36 -7.26
C GLU A 145 -6.48 1.84 -5.89
N ILE A 146 -7.23 2.21 -4.86
CA ILE A 146 -7.08 1.64 -3.53
C ILE A 146 -8.28 0.72 -3.30
N ILE A 147 -7.98 -0.52 -2.95
CA ILE A 147 -8.99 -1.53 -2.62
C ILE A 147 -8.92 -1.78 -1.12
N VAL A 148 -10.01 -1.53 -0.43
CA VAL A 148 -10.16 -1.86 0.99
C VAL A 148 -11.08 -3.07 1.09
N ALA A 149 -10.59 -4.15 1.66
CA ALA A 149 -11.34 -5.38 1.82
C ALA A 149 -11.28 -5.89 3.25
N ARG A 150 -12.41 -6.38 3.71
CA ARG A 150 -12.52 -7.08 4.98
C ARG A 150 -12.79 -8.56 4.67
N PRO A 151 -11.74 -9.38 4.53
CA PRO A 151 -11.90 -10.76 4.14
C PRO A 151 -12.56 -11.57 5.26
N THR A 152 -13.42 -12.47 4.84
CA THR A 152 -13.95 -13.53 5.69
C THR A 152 -13.17 -14.81 5.45
N MET A 153 -13.63 -15.93 6.00
CA MET A 153 -13.02 -17.24 5.74
C MET A 153 -12.88 -17.57 4.24
N PHE A 154 -13.77 -17.05 3.41
CA PHE A 154 -13.77 -17.24 1.95
C PHE A 154 -13.49 -15.95 1.18
N GLY A 155 -13.00 -14.93 1.86
CA GLY A 155 -12.75 -13.63 1.26
C GLY A 155 -11.55 -13.60 0.32
N PRO A 156 -11.31 -12.45 -0.33
CA PRO A 156 -10.26 -12.35 -1.32
C PRO A 156 -8.90 -12.62 -0.69
N LEU A 157 -8.06 -13.29 -1.44
CA LEU A 157 -6.68 -13.50 -1.05
C LEU A 157 -5.89 -12.21 -1.26
N PRO A 158 -4.93 -11.88 -0.38
CA PRO A 158 -4.05 -10.75 -0.56
C PRO A 158 -3.29 -10.79 -1.89
N GLU A 159 -2.94 -11.99 -2.36
CA GLU A 159 -2.28 -12.21 -3.64
C GLU A 159 -3.15 -11.76 -4.81
N SER A 160 -4.45 -12.02 -4.76
CA SER A 160 -5.40 -11.58 -5.79
C SER A 160 -5.57 -10.07 -5.78
N ILE A 161 -5.65 -9.45 -4.61
CA ILE A 161 -5.70 -7.99 -4.48
C ILE A 161 -4.40 -7.37 -5.00
N TYR A 162 -3.26 -7.96 -4.70
CA TYR A 162 -1.97 -7.52 -5.22
C TYR A 162 -1.96 -7.53 -6.76
N ASP A 163 -2.41 -8.60 -7.39
CA ASP A 163 -2.47 -8.69 -8.85
C ASP A 163 -3.30 -7.57 -9.47
N ILE A 164 -4.45 -7.25 -8.88
CA ILE A 164 -5.32 -6.17 -9.37
C ILE A 164 -4.62 -4.80 -9.26
N VAL A 165 -4.05 -4.49 -8.13
CA VAL A 165 -3.40 -3.17 -7.93
C VAL A 165 -2.09 -3.05 -8.71
N HIS A 166 -1.37 -4.15 -8.89
CA HIS A 166 -0.19 -4.21 -9.74
C HIS A 166 -0.53 -3.92 -11.21
N GLU A 167 -1.55 -4.57 -11.75
CA GLU A 167 -2.03 -4.35 -13.12
C GLU A 167 -2.50 -2.90 -13.31
N SER A 168 -3.19 -2.31 -12.34
CA SER A 168 -3.64 -0.93 -12.45
C SER A 168 -2.47 0.06 -12.60
N LEU A 169 -1.37 -0.14 -11.87
CA LEU A 169 -0.16 0.69 -11.99
C LEU A 169 0.56 0.50 -13.33
N LYS A 170 0.49 -0.69 -13.90
CA LYS A 170 1.08 -0.97 -15.21
C LYS A 170 0.47 -0.08 -16.29
N TYR A 171 -0.84 0.06 -16.33
CA TYR A 171 -1.53 0.96 -17.25
C TYR A 171 -1.14 2.42 -17.05
N ARG A 172 -1.01 2.86 -15.81
CA ARG A 172 -0.56 4.21 -15.48
C ARG A 172 0.85 4.51 -16.01
N LYS A 173 1.78 3.58 -15.85
CA LYS A 173 3.14 3.71 -16.40
C LYS A 173 3.14 3.80 -17.92
N MET A 174 2.34 3.00 -18.57
CA MET A 174 2.17 3.04 -20.04
C MET A 174 1.62 4.38 -20.51
N ALA A 175 0.62 4.90 -19.83
CA ALA A 175 0.03 6.21 -20.13
C ALA A 175 1.05 7.35 -19.98
N HIS A 176 1.85 7.33 -18.94
CA HIS A 176 2.90 8.33 -18.72
C HIS A 176 3.97 8.30 -19.83
N THR A 177 4.43 7.12 -20.23
CA THR A 177 5.38 6.97 -21.34
C THR A 177 4.77 7.48 -22.65
N ALA A 178 3.52 7.18 -22.93
CA ALA A 178 2.83 7.65 -24.12
C ALA A 178 2.70 9.18 -24.12
N GLU A 179 2.42 9.78 -22.96
CA GLU A 179 2.41 11.24 -22.78
C GLU A 179 3.77 11.87 -23.13
N GLU A 180 4.85 11.33 -22.59
CA GLU A 180 6.22 11.84 -22.86
C GLU A 180 6.57 11.77 -24.35
N ILE A 181 6.27 10.64 -25.00
CA ILE A 181 6.51 10.47 -26.44
C ILE A 181 5.68 11.46 -27.25
N THR A 182 4.41 11.68 -26.87
CA THR A 182 3.53 12.61 -27.55
C THR A 182 4.04 14.04 -27.43
N ARG A 183 4.50 14.46 -26.23
CA ARG A 183 5.12 15.78 -26.03
C ARG A 183 6.34 15.97 -26.93
N TYR A 184 7.23 15.00 -26.97
CA TYR A 184 8.40 15.03 -27.82
C TYR A 184 8.04 15.20 -29.30
N ILE A 185 7.07 14.45 -29.81
CA ILE A 185 6.61 14.55 -31.19
C ILE A 185 6.05 15.94 -31.48
N LEU A 186 5.20 16.46 -30.61
CA LEU A 186 4.56 17.76 -30.80
C LEU A 186 5.61 18.89 -30.82
N GLU A 187 6.55 18.88 -29.89
CA GLU A 187 7.56 19.93 -29.75
C GLU A 187 8.62 19.85 -30.86
N ASP A 188 9.22 18.69 -31.10
CA ASP A 188 10.34 18.55 -32.00
C ASP A 188 9.94 18.43 -33.49
N ASN A 189 8.84 17.73 -33.79
CA ASN A 189 8.44 17.52 -35.18
C ASN A 189 7.47 18.57 -35.71
N TYR A 190 6.64 19.14 -34.85
CA TYR A 190 5.58 20.09 -35.25
C TYR A 190 5.75 21.49 -34.67
N GLY A 191 6.70 21.71 -33.79
CA GLY A 191 6.93 23.00 -33.16
C GLY A 191 5.77 23.50 -32.28
N ILE A 192 4.97 22.56 -31.77
CA ILE A 192 3.83 22.85 -30.90
C ILE A 192 4.29 22.77 -29.46
N TYR A 193 4.27 23.89 -28.76
CA TYR A 193 4.80 24.02 -27.41
C TYR A 193 3.72 23.95 -26.32
N PRO A 194 4.09 23.71 -25.04
CA PRO A 194 3.16 23.45 -23.93
C PRO A 194 2.08 24.50 -23.70
N ASP A 195 2.26 25.72 -24.18
CA ASP A 195 1.26 26.78 -24.08
C ASP A 195 0.00 26.52 -24.92
N SER A 196 0.12 25.68 -25.94
CA SER A 196 -0.96 25.38 -26.91
C SER A 196 -1.79 24.16 -26.54
N TYR A 197 -1.33 23.36 -25.58
CA TYR A 197 -2.03 22.12 -25.18
C TYR A 197 -1.81 21.80 -23.71
N TYR A 198 -2.64 20.87 -23.18
CA TYR A 198 -2.41 20.28 -21.88
C TYR A 198 -2.90 18.82 -21.86
N PHE A 199 -2.30 18.03 -20.98
CA PHE A 199 -2.72 16.66 -20.73
C PHE A 199 -3.68 16.60 -19.56
N SER A 200 -4.76 15.85 -19.72
CA SER A 200 -5.67 15.51 -18.64
C SER A 200 -5.62 14.01 -18.40
N ASP A 201 -5.23 13.62 -17.21
CA ASP A 201 -5.17 12.21 -16.83
C ASP A 201 -6.58 11.61 -16.77
N ILE A 202 -6.71 10.43 -17.34
CA ILE A 202 -7.87 9.56 -17.17
C ILE A 202 -7.40 8.21 -16.64
N ARG A 203 -8.33 7.37 -16.21
CA ARG A 203 -8.06 6.12 -15.48
C ARG A 203 -6.96 5.25 -16.11
N ASN A 204 -7.02 4.95 -17.38
CA ASN A 204 -6.08 4.07 -18.09
C ASN A 204 -5.36 4.78 -19.24
N GLY A 205 -5.11 6.07 -19.08
CA GLY A 205 -4.47 6.84 -20.13
C GLY A 205 -4.46 8.33 -19.86
N PHE A 206 -4.53 9.10 -20.91
CA PHE A 206 -4.64 10.54 -20.83
C PHE A 206 -5.44 11.10 -22.02
N VAL A 207 -5.96 12.29 -21.86
CA VAL A 207 -6.59 13.06 -22.92
C VAL A 207 -5.72 14.28 -23.19
N LEU A 208 -5.35 14.47 -24.45
CA LEU A 208 -4.64 15.64 -24.91
C LEU A 208 -5.67 16.67 -25.38
N LYS A 209 -5.63 17.87 -24.81
CA LYS A 209 -6.51 18.98 -25.16
C LYS A 209 -5.71 20.17 -25.67
N PHE A 210 -6.17 20.75 -26.75
CA PHE A 210 -5.56 21.90 -27.37
C PHE A 210 -6.36 23.16 -27.08
N TYR A 211 -5.68 24.26 -26.82
CA TYR A 211 -6.33 25.54 -26.57
C TYR A 211 -6.74 26.27 -27.87
N ASN A 212 -6.04 25.97 -28.97
CA ASN A 212 -6.30 26.59 -30.27
C ASN A 212 -6.44 25.53 -31.33
N HIS A 213 -7.61 25.44 -31.97
CA HIS A 213 -7.91 24.47 -33.02
C HIS A 213 -7.40 24.88 -34.41
N GLU A 214 -6.98 26.12 -34.60
CA GLU A 214 -6.53 26.63 -35.89
C GLU A 214 -5.13 26.12 -36.27
N GLU A 215 -4.37 25.57 -35.32
CA GLU A 215 -3.02 25.03 -35.54
C GLU A 215 -3.00 23.57 -35.99
N PHE A 216 -4.13 22.96 -36.09
CA PHE A 216 -4.36 21.59 -36.51
C PHE A 216 -5.38 21.50 -37.64
#